data_8cb0d5156288124e12b6507968be6ce9
#
_entry.id   8cb0d5156288124e12b6507968be6ce9
#
_cell.length_a   1.000
_cell.length_b   1.000
_cell.length_c   1.000
_cell.angle_alpha   90.00
_cell.angle_beta   90.00
_cell.angle_gamma   90.00
#
_symmetry.space_group_name_H-M   'P 1'
#
loop_
_entity.id
_entity.type
_entity.pdbx_description
1 polymer ?
#
loop_
_entity_poly.entity_id
_entity_poly.type
_entity_poly.pdbx_seq_one_letter_code
_entity_poly.pdbx_strand_id
1 'polypeptide(L)' 'MTKSLILSFFTEPQQFIQNASPAIWTDFLQQARDHGLSARFYYLLQRDNLLSQVPAKVRLHGLS' A
#
# COMPACT_ATOMS: atom_id res chain seq x y z
N MET A 1 17.04 -4.25 -12.29
CA MET A 1 16.06 -3.17 -12.22
C MET A 1 15.01 -3.45 -11.18
N THR A 2 14.80 -2.51 -10.31
CA THR A 2 13.80 -2.68 -9.24
C THR A 2 12.46 -2.15 -9.71
N LYS A 3 11.43 -2.96 -9.52
CA LYS A 3 10.08 -2.50 -9.77
C LYS A 3 9.69 -1.46 -8.72
N SER A 4 8.94 -0.47 -9.16
CA SER A 4 8.38 0.49 -8.22
C SER A 4 7.42 -0.24 -7.27
N LEU A 5 7.50 0.09 -5.98
CA LEU A 5 6.56 -0.49 -5.01
C LEU A 5 5.12 -0.14 -5.35
N ILE A 6 4.91 1.09 -5.82
CA ILE A 6 3.57 1.52 -6.20
C ILE A 6 3.05 0.70 -7.36
N LEU A 7 3.88 0.48 -8.36
CA LEU A 7 3.47 -0.32 -9.52
C LEU A 7 3.18 -1.76 -9.11
N SER A 8 4.00 -2.33 -8.24
CA SER A 8 3.78 -3.69 -7.76
C SER A 8 2.46 -3.81 -7.02
N PHE A 9 2.13 -2.83 -6.20
CA PHE A 9 0.88 -2.85 -5.46
C PHE A 9 -0.33 -2.77 -6.40
N PHE A 10 -0.28 -1.86 -7.37
CA PHE A 10 -1.44 -1.69 -8.26
C PHE A 10 -1.59 -2.83 -9.26
N THR A 11 -0.50 -3.53 -9.56
CA THR A 11 -0.57 -4.66 -10.47
C THR A 11 -1.04 -5.92 -9.76
N GLU A 12 -0.50 -6.20 -8.57
CA GLU A 12 -0.83 -7.40 -7.82
C GLU A 12 -1.00 -7.05 -6.34
N PRO A 13 -2.12 -6.42 -5.99
CA PRO A 13 -2.30 -5.92 -4.62
C PRO A 13 -2.29 -7.03 -3.56
N GLN A 14 -2.94 -8.15 -3.82
CA GLN A 14 -2.99 -9.23 -2.84
C GLN A 14 -1.61 -9.80 -2.59
N GLN A 15 -0.85 -10.03 -3.65
CA GLN A 15 0.49 -10.58 -3.51
C GLN A 15 1.42 -9.61 -2.81
N PHE A 16 1.29 -8.32 -3.12
CA PHE A 16 2.08 -7.30 -2.44
C PHE A 16 1.82 -7.32 -0.93
N ILE A 17 0.54 -7.37 -0.54
CA ILE A 17 0.17 -7.35 0.86
C ILE A 17 0.73 -8.57 1.59
N GLN A 18 0.66 -9.74 0.97
CA GLN A 18 1.12 -10.97 1.59
C GLN A 18 2.63 -10.99 1.77
N ASN A 19 3.37 -10.37 0.87
CA ASN A 19 4.82 -10.45 0.87
C ASN A 19 5.51 -9.19 1.41
N ALA A 20 4.77 -8.15 1.69
CA ALA A 20 5.37 -6.89 2.14
C ALA A 20 5.81 -6.99 3.59
N SER A 21 7.09 -6.68 3.83
CA SER A 21 7.62 -6.57 5.18
C SER A 21 7.31 -5.17 5.73
N PRO A 22 7.47 -4.95 7.06
CA PRO A 22 7.26 -3.61 7.62
C PRO A 22 8.10 -2.54 6.95
N ALA A 23 9.34 -2.86 6.57
CA ALA A 23 10.19 -1.90 5.89
C ALA A 23 9.64 -1.55 4.52
N ILE A 24 9.13 -2.53 3.79
CA ILE A 24 8.52 -2.31 2.49
C ILE A 24 7.28 -1.45 2.62
N TRP A 25 6.46 -1.69 3.64
CA TRP A 25 5.28 -0.87 3.88
C TRP A 25 5.65 0.58 4.14
N THR A 26 6.70 0.82 4.93
CA THR A 26 7.15 2.18 5.22
C THR A 26 7.57 2.89 3.93
N ASP A 27 8.37 2.22 3.10
CA ASP A 27 8.81 2.79 1.84
C ASP A 27 7.64 3.04 0.90
N PHE A 28 6.70 2.10 0.83
CA PHE A 28 5.54 2.25 -0.03
C PHE A 28 4.69 3.44 0.39
N LEU A 29 4.41 3.57 1.67
CA LEU A 29 3.59 4.68 2.15
C LEU A 29 4.25 6.03 1.87
N GLN A 30 5.56 6.10 2.02
CA GLN A 30 6.28 7.32 1.73
C GLN A 30 6.20 7.66 0.25
N GLN A 31 6.38 6.68 -0.63
CA GLN A 31 6.27 6.91 -2.06
C GLN A 31 4.86 7.33 -2.45
N ALA A 32 3.86 6.68 -1.87
CA ALA A 32 2.48 7.02 -2.17
C ALA A 32 2.16 8.45 -1.76
N ARG A 33 2.68 8.88 -0.62
CA ARG A 33 2.48 10.25 -0.16
C ARG A 33 3.18 11.24 -1.06
N ASP A 34 4.42 10.95 -1.45
CA ASP A 34 5.19 11.83 -2.30
C ASP A 34 4.55 12.04 -3.66
N HIS A 35 3.88 11.01 -4.17
CA HIS A 35 3.23 11.08 -5.47
C HIS A 35 1.75 11.43 -5.39
N GLY A 36 1.23 11.71 -4.19
CA GLY A 36 -0.17 12.07 -4.02
C GLY A 36 -1.13 10.93 -4.29
N LEU A 37 -0.70 9.68 -4.08
CA LEU A 37 -1.49 8.51 -4.40
C LEU A 37 -2.15 7.88 -3.18
N SER A 38 -2.08 8.53 -2.01
CA SER A 38 -2.64 7.97 -0.79
C SER A 38 -4.14 7.71 -0.90
N ALA A 39 -4.88 8.65 -1.47
CA ALA A 39 -6.32 8.48 -1.63
C ALA A 39 -6.64 7.32 -2.54
N ARG A 40 -5.89 7.18 -3.62
CA ARG A 40 -6.09 6.10 -4.57
C ARG A 40 -5.76 4.74 -3.94
N PHE A 41 -4.73 4.71 -3.10
CA PHE A 41 -4.38 3.52 -2.37
C PHE A 41 -5.53 3.05 -1.48
N TYR A 42 -6.14 3.96 -0.72
CA TYR A 42 -7.28 3.60 0.12
C TYR A 42 -8.50 3.20 -0.67
N TYR A 43 -8.74 3.89 -1.76
CA TYR A 43 -9.86 3.54 -2.62
C TYR A 43 -9.73 2.09 -3.13
N LEU A 44 -8.54 1.70 -3.54
CA LEU A 44 -8.32 0.35 -4.04
C LEU A 44 -8.49 -0.68 -2.93
N LEU A 45 -8.00 -0.38 -1.72
CA LEU A 45 -8.15 -1.28 -0.60
C LEU A 45 -9.62 -1.51 -0.25
N GLN A 46 -10.42 -0.46 -0.30
CA GLN A 46 -11.85 -0.57 -0.03
C GLN A 46 -12.57 -1.34 -1.12
N ARG A 47 -12.22 -1.06 -2.36
CA ARG A 47 -12.87 -1.69 -3.49
C ARG A 47 -12.65 -3.20 -3.52
N ASP A 48 -11.46 -3.64 -3.19
CA ASP A 48 -11.11 -5.05 -3.24
C ASP A 48 -11.20 -5.74 -1.88
N ASN A 49 -11.74 -5.05 -0.87
CA ASN A 49 -11.88 -5.60 0.49
C ASN A 49 -10.54 -6.03 1.08
N LEU A 50 -9.49 -5.28 0.81
CA LEU A 50 -8.16 -5.60 1.28
C LEU A 50 -7.80 -4.89 2.58
N LEU A 51 -8.67 -4.00 3.07
CA LEU A 51 -8.38 -3.25 4.29
C LEU A 51 -8.12 -4.16 5.49
N SER A 52 -8.86 -5.25 5.60
CA SER A 52 -8.69 -6.17 6.71
C SER A 52 -7.37 -6.94 6.62
N GLN A 53 -6.77 -7.01 5.45
CA GLN A 53 -5.51 -7.71 5.24
C GLN A 53 -4.30 -6.81 5.47
N VAL A 54 -4.51 -5.51 5.47
CA VAL A 54 -3.45 -4.55 5.70
C VAL A 54 -3.21 -4.40 7.19
N PRO A 55 -1.95 -4.35 7.66
CA PRO A 55 -1.69 -4.18 9.09
C PRO A 55 -2.33 -2.91 9.63
N ALA A 56 -2.82 -2.98 10.87
CA ALA A 56 -3.48 -1.84 11.49
C ALA A 56 -2.58 -0.61 11.53
N LYS A 57 -1.27 -0.84 11.73
CA LYS A 57 -0.30 0.23 11.74
C LYS A 57 -0.31 1.02 10.44
N VAL A 58 -0.41 0.31 9.31
CA VAL A 58 -0.43 0.94 8.00
C VAL A 58 -1.71 1.75 7.82
N ARG A 59 -2.84 1.19 8.25
CA ARG A 59 -4.12 1.90 8.14
C ARG A 59 -4.12 3.19 8.93
N LEU A 60 -3.57 3.15 10.14
CA LEU A 60 -3.53 4.33 11.00
C LEU A 60 -2.65 5.42 10.40
N HIS A 61 -1.49 5.05 9.88
CA HIS A 61 -0.59 6.02 9.27
C HIS A 61 -1.19 6.65 8.03
N GLY A 62 -1.95 5.87 7.29
CA GLY A 62 -2.52 6.38 6.06
C GLY A 62 -3.69 7.32 6.27
N LEU A 63 -4.40 7.16 7.40
CA LEU A 63 -5.57 7.98 7.69
C LEU A 63 -5.22 9.29 8.38
N SER A 64 -4.01 9.41 8.87
CA SER A 64 -3.58 10.63 9.57
C SER A 64 -3.12 11.74 8.65
#